data_2f13f947e5f18158004de587a42a44ab
#
_entry.id   2f13f947e5f18158004de587a42a44ab
#
_cell.length_a   1.000
_cell.length_b   1.000
_cell.length_c   1.000
_cell.angle_alpha   90.00
_cell.angle_beta   90.00
_cell.angle_gamma   90.00
#
_symmetry.space_group_name_H-M   'P 1'
#
loop_
_entity.id
_entity.type
_entity.pdbx_description
1 polymer ?
#
loop_
_entity_poly.entity_id
_entity_poly.type
_entity_poly.pdbx_seq_one_letter_code
_entity_poly.pdbx_strand_id
1 'polypeptide(L)'
;MKTKLLTLTALAALFINAAFAGSGSLSTGYGSDVFRRGSLIAEDSLQTSASYVTTKGGFDVSVGAQTAHSTGADSDVYILSGGIGKSLGSLLSVYGGIEHFEQLDGASNLDVVLSADLNTILNPTISAARNVDENQYTFEAGLSHDLSINGVDLSVRGTIGNTDLNNGDNVDYYSVGIGASKDITKNLALSLSVDQVNSDVIESDCIVAAALTASF
;
A
#
# COMPACT_ATOMS: atom_id res chain seq x y z
N MET A 1 -9.25 -23.42 -3.44
CA MET A 1 -10.61 -22.85 -3.44
C MET A 1 -11.12 -22.42 -2.06
N LYS A 2 -10.81 -23.09 -0.95
CA LYS A 2 -11.30 -22.72 0.40
C LYS A 2 -10.68 -21.41 0.93
N THR A 3 -9.42 -21.16 0.64
CA THR A 3 -8.71 -19.93 1.05
C THR A 3 -9.23 -18.68 0.32
N LYS A 4 -9.54 -18.79 -0.97
CA LYS A 4 -10.11 -17.68 -1.77
C LYS A 4 -11.48 -17.21 -1.26
N LEU A 5 -12.27 -18.14 -0.71
CA LEU A 5 -13.57 -17.85 -0.12
C LEU A 5 -13.42 -17.15 1.24
N LEU A 6 -12.39 -17.52 2.03
CA LEU A 6 -12.10 -16.93 3.34
C LEU A 6 -11.66 -15.46 3.22
N THR A 7 -10.83 -15.12 2.23
CA THR A 7 -10.37 -13.74 2.00
C THR A 7 -11.51 -12.84 1.55
N LEU A 8 -12.34 -13.31 0.63
CA LEU A 8 -13.54 -12.57 0.19
C LEU A 8 -14.53 -12.38 1.34
N THR A 9 -14.67 -13.37 2.21
CA THR A 9 -15.56 -13.33 3.39
C THR A 9 -14.98 -12.42 4.47
N ALA A 10 -13.67 -12.39 4.67
CA ALA A 10 -13.01 -11.47 5.59
C ALA A 10 -13.10 -10.02 5.09
N LEU A 11 -12.89 -9.77 3.80
CA LEU A 11 -13.16 -8.49 3.18
C LEU A 11 -14.63 -8.06 3.39
N ALA A 12 -15.60 -8.93 3.08
CA ALA A 12 -17.02 -8.64 3.27
C ALA A 12 -17.38 -8.41 4.75
N ALA A 13 -16.76 -9.12 5.69
CA ALA A 13 -16.99 -8.97 7.12
C ALA A 13 -16.46 -7.62 7.67
N LEU A 14 -15.37 -7.08 7.12
CA LEU A 14 -14.90 -5.72 7.43
C LEU A 14 -15.94 -4.66 7.04
N PHE A 15 -16.69 -4.87 5.96
CA PHE A 15 -17.70 -3.92 5.48
C PHE A 15 -19.05 -4.00 6.22
N ILE A 16 -19.44 -5.15 6.72
CA ILE A 16 -20.74 -5.34 7.42
C ILE A 16 -20.73 -4.62 8.78
N ASN A 17 -19.56 -4.43 9.40
CA ASN A 17 -19.42 -3.73 10.67
C ASN A 17 -19.07 -2.23 10.54
N ALA A 18 -18.94 -1.70 9.33
CA ALA A 18 -18.62 -0.29 9.06
C ALA A 18 -19.78 0.70 9.38
N ALA A 19 -20.84 0.26 10.05
CA ALA A 19 -21.91 1.13 10.56
C ALA A 19 -21.46 2.05 11.72
N PHE A 20 -20.17 2.05 12.08
CA PHE A 20 -19.62 2.86 13.17
C PHE A 20 -18.71 3.95 12.60
N ALA A 21 -19.18 5.18 12.55
CA ALA A 21 -18.45 6.47 12.50
C ALA A 21 -16.97 6.42 11.99
N GLY A 22 -16.74 5.87 10.83
CA GLY A 22 -15.45 5.79 10.17
C GLY A 22 -15.60 5.96 8.67
N SER A 23 -14.49 5.98 7.94
CA SER A 23 -14.45 5.98 6.48
C SER A 23 -13.84 4.69 5.95
N GLY A 24 -14.40 4.18 4.88
CA GLY A 24 -13.90 2.99 4.23
C GLY A 24 -13.73 3.17 2.73
N SER A 25 -12.88 2.36 2.12
CA SER A 25 -12.73 2.29 0.67
C SER A 25 -12.60 0.85 0.19
N LEU A 26 -13.06 0.62 -1.02
CA LEU A 26 -12.85 -0.60 -1.78
C LEU A 26 -12.29 -0.21 -3.14
N SER A 27 -11.15 -0.75 -3.51
CA SER A 27 -10.55 -0.52 -4.82
C SER A 27 -10.37 -1.84 -5.55
N THR A 28 -10.59 -1.84 -6.85
CA THR A 28 -10.23 -2.94 -7.74
C THR A 28 -9.61 -2.38 -8.99
N GLY A 29 -8.56 -3.03 -9.49
CA GLY A 29 -7.83 -2.53 -10.64
C GLY A 29 -6.88 -3.57 -11.20
N TYR A 30 -6.21 -3.19 -12.27
CA TYR A 30 -5.15 -3.96 -12.90
C TYR A 30 -3.83 -3.22 -12.76
N GLY A 31 -2.76 -3.93 -12.49
CA GLY A 31 -1.39 -3.44 -12.52
C GLY A 31 -0.50 -4.40 -13.27
N SER A 32 0.44 -3.88 -14.07
CA SER A 32 1.43 -4.71 -14.74
C SER A 32 2.25 -5.49 -13.70
N ASP A 33 2.55 -4.83 -12.58
CA ASP A 33 3.40 -5.42 -11.54
C ASP A 33 3.02 -4.89 -10.17
N VAL A 34 3.42 -5.60 -9.12
CA VAL A 34 3.36 -5.14 -7.73
C VAL A 34 4.78 -5.08 -7.16
N PHE A 35 5.23 -3.86 -6.89
CA PHE A 35 6.53 -3.61 -6.29
C PHE A 35 6.40 -3.38 -4.79
N ARG A 36 7.24 -4.07 -4.01
CA ARG A 36 7.25 -3.95 -2.56
C ARG A 36 8.67 -4.10 -2.02
N ARG A 37 9.16 -3.07 -1.33
CA ARG A 37 10.45 -3.09 -0.61
C ARG A 37 11.63 -3.60 -1.44
N GLY A 38 11.75 -3.12 -2.67
CA GLY A 38 12.83 -3.49 -3.59
C GLY A 38 12.58 -4.73 -4.43
N SER A 39 11.45 -5.42 -4.29
CA SER A 39 11.14 -6.65 -5.03
C SER A 39 9.82 -6.54 -5.80
N LEU A 40 9.75 -7.20 -6.95
CA LEU A 40 8.48 -7.50 -7.61
C LEU A 40 7.87 -8.73 -6.95
N ILE A 41 6.60 -8.62 -6.54
CA ILE A 41 5.91 -9.70 -5.80
C ILE A 41 4.74 -10.30 -6.58
N ALA A 42 4.28 -9.64 -7.63
CA ALA A 42 3.30 -10.16 -8.57
C ALA A 42 3.43 -9.42 -9.91
N GLU A 43 3.21 -10.13 -11.01
CA GLU A 43 3.20 -9.61 -12.36
C GLU A 43 1.81 -9.74 -12.96
N ASP A 44 1.43 -8.83 -13.89
CA ASP A 44 0.16 -8.85 -14.62
C ASP A 44 -1.03 -9.18 -13.74
N SER A 45 -1.27 -8.39 -12.69
CA SER A 45 -2.17 -8.77 -11.61
C SER A 45 -3.48 -7.98 -11.57
N LEU A 46 -4.57 -8.70 -11.29
CA LEU A 46 -5.81 -8.09 -10.81
C LEU A 46 -5.66 -7.81 -9.32
N GLN A 47 -5.66 -6.52 -8.96
CA GLN A 47 -5.49 -6.08 -7.58
C GLN A 47 -6.84 -5.68 -6.99
N THR A 48 -7.07 -6.06 -5.74
CA THR A 48 -8.24 -5.61 -4.97
C THR A 48 -7.77 -5.21 -3.59
N SER A 49 -8.21 -4.04 -3.12
CA SER A 49 -7.90 -3.59 -1.77
C SER A 49 -9.16 -3.08 -1.07
N ALA A 50 -9.17 -3.24 0.24
CA ALA A 50 -10.19 -2.72 1.11
C ALA A 50 -9.52 -2.08 2.32
N SER A 51 -9.99 -0.91 2.74
CA SER A 51 -9.48 -0.26 3.94
C SER A 51 -10.64 0.35 4.74
N TYR A 52 -10.41 0.46 6.04
CA TYR A 52 -11.32 1.14 6.95
C TYR A 52 -10.51 1.89 8.01
N VAL A 53 -10.90 3.13 8.28
CA VAL A 53 -10.28 3.97 9.31
C VAL A 53 -11.38 4.54 10.21
N THR A 54 -11.15 4.54 11.51
CA THR A 54 -12.00 5.18 12.49
C THR A 54 -11.17 5.93 13.52
N THR A 55 -11.66 7.08 13.96
CA THR A 55 -10.97 7.88 14.98
C THR A 55 -11.59 7.63 16.35
N LYS A 56 -10.76 7.23 17.32
CA LYS A 56 -11.17 7.00 18.71
C LYS A 56 -10.16 7.59 19.68
N GLY A 57 -10.63 8.50 20.52
CA GLY A 57 -9.78 9.12 21.56
C GLY A 57 -8.61 9.93 21.00
N GLY A 58 -8.76 10.50 19.78
CA GLY A 58 -7.70 11.26 19.11
C GLY A 58 -6.62 10.39 18.46
N PHE A 59 -6.90 9.09 18.29
CA PHE A 59 -6.10 8.14 17.52
C PHE A 59 -6.93 7.61 16.34
N ASP A 60 -6.30 7.47 15.20
CA ASP A 60 -6.87 6.83 14.04
C ASP A 60 -6.51 5.35 14.08
N VAL A 61 -7.51 4.49 14.09
CA VAL A 61 -7.35 3.04 14.04
C VAL A 61 -7.69 2.59 12.62
N SER A 62 -6.75 1.92 11.97
CA SER A 62 -6.90 1.46 10.60
C SER A 62 -6.80 -0.05 10.50
N VAL A 63 -7.54 -0.61 9.54
CA VAL A 63 -7.39 -1.99 9.08
C VAL A 63 -7.45 -2.00 7.56
N GLY A 64 -6.70 -2.90 6.94
CA GLY A 64 -6.65 -3.03 5.50
C GLY A 64 -6.45 -4.47 5.06
N ALA A 65 -6.88 -4.75 3.85
CA ALA A 65 -6.60 -5.99 3.15
C ALA A 65 -6.35 -5.68 1.68
N GLN A 66 -5.35 -6.33 1.10
CA GLN A 66 -5.04 -6.23 -0.32
C GLN A 66 -4.78 -7.62 -0.88
N THR A 67 -5.20 -7.83 -2.11
CA THR A 67 -4.87 -9.03 -2.88
C THR A 67 -4.34 -8.61 -4.24
N ALA A 68 -3.35 -9.35 -4.74
CA ALA A 68 -2.94 -9.30 -6.14
C ALA A 68 -3.03 -10.72 -6.68
N HIS A 69 -3.90 -10.91 -7.66
CA HIS A 69 -4.08 -12.19 -8.34
C HIS A 69 -3.35 -12.11 -9.68
N SER A 70 -2.21 -12.78 -9.77
CA SER A 70 -1.44 -12.85 -11.01
C SER A 70 -2.22 -13.60 -12.09
N THR A 71 -2.24 -13.06 -13.32
CA THR A 71 -2.85 -13.72 -14.47
C THR A 71 -1.88 -14.72 -15.14
N GLY A 72 -0.60 -14.69 -14.75
CA GLY A 72 0.46 -15.60 -15.20
C GLY A 72 0.64 -16.84 -14.31
N ALA A 73 1.82 -17.41 -14.32
CA ALA A 73 2.19 -18.58 -13.54
C ALA A 73 2.58 -18.27 -12.09
N ASP A 74 2.63 -16.99 -11.74
CA ASP A 74 3.07 -16.53 -10.44
C ASP A 74 1.98 -16.66 -9.37
N SER A 75 2.44 -16.65 -8.13
CA SER A 75 1.56 -16.86 -6.98
C SER A 75 0.74 -15.63 -6.65
N ASP A 76 -0.50 -15.87 -6.24
CA ASP A 76 -1.36 -14.84 -5.66
C ASP A 76 -0.72 -14.28 -4.38
N VAL A 77 -0.87 -12.97 -4.16
CA VAL A 77 -0.38 -12.25 -2.99
C VAL A 77 -1.56 -11.76 -2.14
N TYR A 78 -1.41 -11.89 -0.84
CA TYR A 78 -2.35 -11.40 0.17
C TYR A 78 -1.61 -10.55 1.20
N ILE A 79 -2.14 -9.37 1.50
CA ILE A 79 -1.61 -8.48 2.52
C ILE A 79 -2.74 -8.09 3.46
N LEU A 80 -2.56 -8.33 4.77
CA LEU A 80 -3.45 -7.84 5.81
C LEU A 80 -2.70 -6.84 6.66
N SER A 81 -3.31 -5.71 6.95
CA SER A 81 -2.68 -4.66 7.75
C SER A 81 -3.61 -4.16 8.85
N GLY A 82 -3.02 -3.67 9.91
CA GLY A 82 -3.73 -2.98 10.97
C GLY A 82 -2.81 -2.12 11.79
N GLY A 83 -3.30 -0.98 12.28
CA GLY A 83 -2.44 -0.09 13.04
C GLY A 83 -3.17 1.10 13.64
N ILE A 84 -2.37 1.92 14.29
CA ILE A 84 -2.83 3.11 15.02
C ILE A 84 -1.98 4.29 14.58
N GLY A 85 -2.64 5.36 14.18
CA GLY A 85 -2.04 6.63 13.82
C GLY A 85 -2.42 7.74 14.78
N LYS A 86 -1.65 8.81 14.77
CA LYS A 86 -1.96 10.05 15.52
C LYS A 86 -1.34 11.24 14.82
N SER A 87 -2.16 12.27 14.63
CA SER A 87 -1.65 13.59 14.22
C SER A 87 -1.16 14.37 15.44
N LEU A 88 0.07 14.83 15.39
CA LEU A 88 0.75 15.64 16.38
C LEU A 88 0.77 17.11 15.89
N GLY A 89 -0.34 17.80 16.12
CA GLY A 89 -0.59 19.11 15.54
C GLY A 89 -0.98 19.02 14.06
N SER A 90 -0.73 20.09 13.30
CA SER A 90 -1.08 20.16 11.87
C SER A 90 0.04 19.68 10.93
N LEU A 91 1.26 19.50 11.45
CA LEU A 91 2.44 19.29 10.62
C LEU A 91 2.96 17.85 10.63
N LEU A 92 2.73 17.07 11.67
CA LEU A 92 3.31 15.74 11.83
C LEU A 92 2.22 14.72 12.11
N SER A 93 2.23 13.62 11.38
CA SER A 93 1.46 12.42 11.68
C SER A 93 2.41 11.24 11.92
N VAL A 94 2.10 10.40 12.89
CA VAL A 94 2.87 9.19 13.19
C VAL A 94 1.94 7.98 13.14
N TYR A 95 2.46 6.86 12.68
CA TYR A 95 1.72 5.61 12.56
C TYR A 95 2.58 4.44 13.04
N GLY A 96 1.95 3.48 13.69
CA GLY A 96 2.54 2.20 14.03
C GLY A 96 1.55 1.08 13.76
N GLY A 97 2.01 0.00 13.17
CA GLY A 97 1.14 -1.11 12.78
C GLY A 97 1.85 -2.42 12.53
N ILE A 98 1.07 -3.38 12.13
CA ILE A 98 1.51 -4.69 11.67
C ILE A 98 0.99 -4.94 10.27
N GLU A 99 1.74 -5.68 9.49
CA GLU A 99 1.40 -6.12 8.15
C GLU A 99 1.74 -7.60 8.00
N HIS A 100 0.77 -8.41 7.67
CA HIS A 100 0.97 -9.81 7.34
C HIS A 100 0.92 -9.96 5.83
N PHE A 101 2.01 -10.42 5.26
CA PHE A 101 2.19 -10.73 3.85
C PHE A 101 2.19 -12.23 3.65
N GLU A 102 1.46 -12.71 2.67
CA GLU A 102 1.41 -14.13 2.28
C GLU A 102 1.42 -14.22 0.76
N GLN A 103 2.33 -14.99 0.23
CA GLN A 103 2.37 -15.39 -1.18
C GLN A 103 1.94 -16.85 -1.26
N LEU A 104 0.94 -17.15 -2.08
CA LEU A 104 0.45 -18.52 -2.27
C LEU A 104 1.58 -19.36 -2.88
N ASP A 105 1.95 -20.46 -2.24
CA ASP A 105 3.08 -21.33 -2.59
C ASP A 105 4.49 -20.69 -2.35
N GLY A 106 4.56 -19.60 -1.57
CA GLY A 106 5.79 -18.86 -1.32
C GLY A 106 5.97 -18.40 0.13
N ALA A 107 6.53 -17.20 0.28
CA ALA A 107 6.83 -16.61 1.57
C ALA A 107 5.58 -16.17 2.33
N SER A 108 5.63 -16.30 3.65
CA SER A 108 4.66 -15.72 4.59
C SER A 108 5.44 -14.95 5.65
N ASN A 109 5.18 -13.65 5.78
CA ASN A 109 5.96 -12.75 6.62
C ASN A 109 5.05 -11.87 7.47
N LEU A 110 5.47 -11.62 8.71
CA LEU A 110 4.86 -10.63 9.59
C LEU A 110 5.83 -9.45 9.77
N ASP A 111 5.37 -8.26 9.42
CA ASP A 111 6.12 -7.04 9.56
C ASP A 111 5.54 -6.14 10.65
N VAL A 112 6.40 -5.53 11.45
CA VAL A 112 6.06 -4.38 12.30
C VAL A 112 6.50 -3.13 11.58
N VAL A 113 5.58 -2.18 11.39
CA VAL A 113 5.81 -0.96 10.61
C VAL A 113 5.65 0.27 11.49
N LEU A 114 6.54 1.23 11.32
CA LEU A 114 6.47 2.57 11.91
C LEU A 114 6.65 3.58 10.79
N SER A 115 5.84 4.64 10.79
CA SER A 115 6.04 5.76 9.85
C SER A 115 5.77 7.12 10.50
N ALA A 116 6.32 8.13 9.87
CA ALA A 116 6.09 9.53 10.20
C ALA A 116 5.98 10.35 8.92
N ASP A 117 4.93 11.17 8.82
CA ASP A 117 4.60 11.97 7.66
C ASP A 117 4.58 13.45 8.07
N LEU A 118 5.24 14.31 7.29
CA LEU A 118 5.15 15.75 7.45
C LEU A 118 4.13 16.32 6.46
N ASN A 119 3.07 16.92 6.99
CA ASN A 119 2.00 17.56 6.20
C ASN A 119 2.47 18.91 5.66
N THR A 120 3.28 18.88 4.63
CA THR A 120 3.81 20.03 3.90
C THR A 120 3.52 19.90 2.40
N ILE A 121 3.94 20.87 1.60
CA ILE A 121 3.72 20.83 0.15
C ILE A 121 4.30 19.56 -0.51
N LEU A 122 5.41 19.04 -0.02
CA LEU A 122 6.07 17.85 -0.57
C LEU A 122 5.80 16.58 0.24
N ASN A 123 4.98 16.66 1.29
CA ASN A 123 4.58 15.54 2.14
C ASN A 123 5.71 14.51 2.37
N PRO A 124 6.86 14.91 2.98
CA PRO A 124 7.92 13.94 3.23
C PRO A 124 7.44 12.86 4.20
N THR A 125 7.76 11.62 3.86
CA THR A 125 7.48 10.44 4.68
C THR A 125 8.78 9.73 5.00
N ILE A 126 8.92 9.23 6.22
CA ILE A 126 9.93 8.25 6.58
C ILE A 126 9.24 7.03 7.18
N SER A 127 9.72 5.85 6.84
CA SER A 127 9.20 4.61 7.42
C SER A 127 10.32 3.63 7.76
N ALA A 128 10.03 2.77 8.72
CA ALA A 128 10.84 1.63 9.06
C ALA A 128 9.94 0.41 9.21
N ALA A 129 10.33 -0.72 8.68
CA ALA A 129 9.65 -1.98 8.85
C ALA A 129 10.65 -3.04 9.34
N ARG A 130 10.17 -3.94 10.19
CA ARG A 130 10.90 -5.13 10.61
C ARG A 130 10.09 -6.35 10.27
N ASN A 131 10.64 -7.20 9.42
CA ASN A 131 10.16 -8.55 9.23
C ASN A 131 10.54 -9.38 10.44
N VAL A 132 9.53 -9.86 11.18
CA VAL A 132 9.74 -10.58 12.44
C VAL A 132 10.26 -12.00 12.19
N ASP A 133 9.81 -12.64 11.10
CA ASP A 133 10.11 -14.03 10.77
C ASP A 133 11.54 -14.19 10.23
N GLU A 134 11.97 -13.27 9.37
CA GLU A 134 13.29 -13.29 8.74
C GLU A 134 14.31 -12.37 9.42
N ASN A 135 13.87 -11.56 10.40
CA ASN A 135 14.67 -10.55 11.09
C ASN A 135 15.34 -9.54 10.15
N GLN A 136 14.65 -9.18 9.07
CA GLN A 136 15.08 -8.17 8.10
C GLN A 136 14.56 -6.80 8.50
N TYR A 137 15.27 -5.75 8.08
CA TYR A 137 14.87 -4.37 8.34
C TYR A 137 14.80 -3.61 7.02
N THR A 138 13.72 -2.85 6.86
CA THR A 138 13.55 -1.93 5.72
C THR A 138 13.44 -0.50 6.23
N PHE A 139 14.13 0.41 5.57
CA PHE A 139 14.01 1.86 5.80
C PHE A 139 13.65 2.52 4.49
N GLU A 140 12.68 3.43 4.53
CA GLU A 140 12.23 4.18 3.36
C GLU A 140 12.12 5.66 3.67
N ALA A 141 12.40 6.48 2.66
CA ALA A 141 12.09 7.90 2.66
C ALA A 141 11.36 8.24 1.36
N GLY A 142 10.24 8.94 1.48
CA GLY A 142 9.39 9.31 0.37
C GLY A 142 9.11 10.81 0.33
N LEU A 143 8.76 11.28 -0.87
CA LEU A 143 8.20 12.60 -1.12
C LEU A 143 6.98 12.44 -2.01
N SER A 144 5.92 13.19 -1.76
CA SER A 144 4.76 13.25 -2.65
C SER A 144 4.21 14.67 -2.75
N HIS A 145 3.63 14.97 -3.90
CA HIS A 145 2.96 16.26 -4.12
C HIS A 145 1.70 16.03 -4.95
N ASP A 146 0.59 16.56 -4.44
CA ASP A 146 -0.71 16.46 -5.07
C ASP A 146 -1.16 17.81 -5.62
N LEU A 147 -1.72 17.79 -6.82
CA LEU A 147 -2.26 18.95 -7.53
C LEU A 147 -3.65 18.63 -8.03
N SER A 148 -4.60 19.53 -7.87
CA SER A 148 -5.94 19.38 -8.47
C SER A 148 -6.13 20.37 -9.61
N ILE A 149 -6.39 19.87 -10.82
CA ILE A 149 -6.57 20.69 -12.03
C ILE A 149 -7.86 20.26 -12.73
N ASN A 150 -8.82 21.16 -12.79
CA ASN A 150 -10.11 20.93 -13.47
C ASN A 150 -10.86 19.66 -13.02
N GLY A 151 -10.76 19.31 -11.73
CA GLY A 151 -11.42 18.13 -11.18
C GLY A 151 -10.72 16.82 -11.52
N VAL A 152 -9.45 16.89 -11.91
CA VAL A 152 -8.52 15.76 -11.97
C VAL A 152 -7.45 16.00 -10.92
N ASP A 153 -7.27 15.05 -10.03
CA ASP A 153 -6.19 15.06 -9.04
C ASP A 153 -4.98 14.37 -9.61
N LEU A 154 -3.87 15.09 -9.65
CA LEU A 154 -2.58 14.62 -10.14
C LEU A 154 -1.66 14.42 -8.94
N SER A 155 -0.90 13.34 -8.92
CA SER A 155 0.12 13.09 -7.92
C SER A 155 1.48 12.84 -8.55
N VAL A 156 2.53 13.33 -7.90
CA VAL A 156 3.92 12.97 -8.22
C VAL A 156 4.52 12.41 -6.94
N ARG A 157 5.21 11.28 -7.03
CA ARG A 157 5.81 10.62 -5.87
C ARG A 157 7.21 10.11 -6.19
N GLY A 158 8.03 10.04 -5.17
CA GLY A 158 9.34 9.40 -5.23
C GLY A 158 9.66 8.76 -3.90
N THR A 159 10.26 7.58 -3.93
CA THR A 159 10.67 6.82 -2.75
C THR A 159 12.08 6.29 -2.98
N ILE A 160 12.88 6.32 -1.94
CA ILE A 160 14.14 5.58 -1.85
C ILE A 160 14.07 4.67 -0.63
N GLY A 161 14.66 3.51 -0.71
CA GLY A 161 14.66 2.56 0.39
C GLY A 161 15.86 1.63 0.38
N ASN A 162 16.06 1.00 1.51
CA ASN A 162 17.06 -0.03 1.74
C ASN A 162 16.44 -1.14 2.58
N THR A 163 16.64 -2.39 2.17
CA THR A 163 16.27 -3.58 2.93
C THR A 163 17.52 -4.37 3.29
N ASP A 164 17.81 -4.50 4.59
CA ASP A 164 18.85 -5.37 5.13
C ASP A 164 18.34 -6.81 5.19
N LEU A 165 18.95 -7.71 4.44
CA LEU A 165 18.57 -9.12 4.32
C LEU A 165 19.11 -10.01 5.46
N ASN A 166 19.69 -9.43 6.51
CA ASN A 166 20.23 -10.13 7.69
C ASN A 166 21.32 -11.20 7.37
N ASN A 167 21.82 -11.25 6.15
CA ASN A 167 22.94 -12.12 5.72
C ASN A 167 24.19 -11.32 5.37
N GLY A 168 24.15 -9.99 5.59
CA GLY A 168 25.19 -9.03 5.23
C GLY A 168 24.99 -8.39 3.85
N ASP A 169 23.95 -8.79 3.12
CA ASP A 169 23.55 -8.15 1.87
C ASP A 169 22.42 -7.13 2.13
N ASN A 170 22.37 -6.10 1.31
CA ASN A 170 21.32 -5.11 1.31
C ASN A 170 20.70 -5.02 -0.08
N VAL A 171 19.44 -4.63 -0.15
CA VAL A 171 18.76 -4.28 -1.39
C VAL A 171 18.42 -2.79 -1.36
N ASP A 172 19.15 -2.01 -2.12
CA ASP A 172 18.83 -0.60 -2.36
C ASP A 172 17.82 -0.48 -3.49
N TYR A 173 16.87 0.44 -3.37
CA TYR A 173 15.86 0.67 -4.39
C TYR A 173 15.36 2.10 -4.41
N TYR A 174 14.78 2.47 -5.55
CA TYR A 174 14.02 3.70 -5.68
C TYR A 174 12.81 3.51 -6.59
N SER A 175 11.82 4.36 -6.40
CA SER A 175 10.71 4.52 -7.33
C SER A 175 10.42 5.99 -7.57
N VAL A 176 9.97 6.31 -8.79
CA VAL A 176 9.43 7.63 -9.14
C VAL A 176 8.16 7.40 -9.93
N GLY A 177 7.07 8.04 -9.54
CA GLY A 177 5.78 7.81 -10.17
C GLY A 177 4.95 9.07 -10.34
N ILE A 178 4.03 8.97 -11.27
CA ILE A 178 2.96 9.95 -11.48
C ILE A 178 1.62 9.21 -11.43
N GLY A 179 0.62 9.89 -10.90
CA GLY A 179 -0.75 9.38 -10.87
C GLY A 179 -1.73 10.45 -11.30
N ALA A 180 -2.89 10.00 -11.76
CA ALA A 180 -4.03 10.85 -12.02
C ALA A 180 -5.28 10.14 -11.49
N SER A 181 -6.16 10.87 -10.80
CA SER A 181 -7.45 10.35 -10.40
C SER A 181 -8.57 11.34 -10.73
N LYS A 182 -9.76 10.80 -10.94
CA LYS A 182 -10.94 11.61 -11.23
C LYS A 182 -12.17 10.99 -10.57
N ASP A 183 -12.90 11.81 -9.85
CA ASP A 183 -14.19 11.42 -9.33
C ASP A 183 -15.21 11.27 -10.50
N ILE A 184 -15.76 10.06 -10.62
CA ILE A 184 -16.89 9.76 -11.52
C ILE A 184 -18.21 10.16 -10.83
N THR A 185 -18.28 9.88 -9.53
CA THR A 185 -19.37 10.28 -8.64
C THR A 185 -18.79 10.69 -7.28
N LYS A 186 -19.65 11.16 -6.35
CA LYS A 186 -19.19 11.52 -4.99
C LYS A 186 -18.45 10.37 -4.26
N ASN A 187 -18.70 9.13 -4.64
CA ASN A 187 -18.23 7.94 -3.95
C ASN A 187 -17.44 6.98 -4.85
N LEU A 188 -17.19 7.36 -6.11
CA LEU A 188 -16.51 6.50 -7.07
C LEU A 188 -15.47 7.30 -7.84
N ALA A 189 -14.23 6.88 -7.80
CA ALA A 189 -13.11 7.49 -8.51
C ALA A 189 -12.42 6.46 -9.42
N LEU A 190 -11.94 6.93 -10.57
CA LEU A 190 -11.03 6.21 -11.46
C LEU A 190 -9.63 6.76 -11.29
N SER A 191 -8.65 5.91 -11.15
CA SER A 191 -7.23 6.29 -11.07
C SER A 191 -6.38 5.54 -12.10
N LEU A 192 -5.32 6.21 -12.52
CA LEU A 192 -4.26 5.68 -13.39
C LEU A 192 -2.93 6.06 -12.75
N SER A 193 -1.94 5.19 -12.80
CA SER A 193 -0.57 5.53 -12.39
C SER A 193 0.48 4.87 -13.28
N VAL A 194 1.64 5.50 -13.32
CA VAL A 194 2.86 4.99 -13.94
C VAL A 194 3.99 5.22 -12.96
N ASP A 195 4.72 4.17 -12.62
CA ASP A 195 5.85 4.20 -11.71
C ASP A 195 7.06 3.57 -12.38
N GLN A 196 8.18 4.28 -12.38
CA GLN A 196 9.49 3.74 -12.72
C GLN A 196 10.11 3.23 -11.42
N VAL A 197 10.46 1.95 -11.39
CA VAL A 197 11.11 1.31 -10.25
C VAL A 197 12.47 0.77 -10.64
N ASN A 198 13.38 0.68 -9.68
CA ASN A 198 14.70 0.08 -9.83
C ASN A 198 15.18 -0.43 -8.48
N SER A 199 15.88 -1.55 -8.46
CA SER A 199 16.55 -2.04 -7.26
C SER A 199 17.79 -2.86 -7.63
N ASP A 200 18.57 -3.25 -6.65
CA ASP A 200 19.73 -4.12 -6.85
C ASP A 200 19.37 -5.54 -7.34
N VAL A 201 18.10 -5.94 -7.21
CA VAL A 201 17.60 -7.26 -7.61
C VAL A 201 16.67 -7.23 -8.83
N ILE A 202 16.29 -6.03 -9.30
CA ILE A 202 15.38 -5.83 -10.43
C ILE A 202 16.01 -4.80 -11.35
N GLU A 203 16.19 -5.15 -12.63
CA GLU A 203 16.46 -4.13 -13.65
C GLU A 203 15.31 -3.13 -13.68
N SER A 204 15.65 -1.89 -14.09
CA SER A 204 14.67 -0.79 -14.19
C SER A 204 13.39 -1.22 -14.90
N ASP A 205 12.26 -1.11 -14.22
CA ASP A 205 10.96 -1.52 -14.72
C ASP A 205 9.93 -0.38 -14.64
N CYS A 206 8.91 -0.44 -15.50
CA CYS A 206 7.85 0.54 -15.62
C CYS A 206 6.51 -0.08 -15.27
N ILE A 207 6.01 0.21 -14.09
CA ILE A 207 4.74 -0.30 -13.58
C ILE A 207 3.60 0.62 -14.00
N VAL A 208 2.59 0.06 -14.64
CA VAL A 208 1.36 0.77 -15.03
C VAL A 208 0.18 0.17 -14.28
N ALA A 209 -0.64 1.01 -13.68
CA ALA A 209 -1.84 0.54 -12.99
C ALA A 209 -3.06 1.42 -13.28
N ALA A 210 -4.23 0.78 -13.28
CA ALA A 210 -5.54 1.43 -13.39
C ALA A 210 -6.47 0.83 -12.33
N ALA A 211 -7.19 1.67 -11.59
CA ALA A 211 -8.10 1.19 -10.56
C ALA A 211 -9.39 2.02 -10.47
N LEU A 212 -10.43 1.37 -10.01
CA LEU A 212 -11.72 1.96 -9.66
C LEU A 212 -11.89 1.84 -8.13
N THR A 213 -12.11 2.96 -7.46
CA THR A 213 -12.20 3.04 -6.00
C THR A 213 -13.58 3.55 -5.59
N ALA A 214 -14.27 2.79 -4.75
CA ALA A 214 -15.50 3.21 -4.08
C ALA A 214 -15.18 3.63 -2.63
N SER A 215 -15.68 4.78 -2.18
CA SER A 215 -15.54 5.31 -0.82
C SER A 215 -16.91 5.43 -0.13
N PHE A 216 -16.98 5.17 1.18
CA PHE A 216 -18.21 5.18 1.98
C PHE A 216 -17.96 5.56 3.44
#